data_bfae214dcfcd903b65b92db9f43612ee
#
_entry.id   bfae214dcfcd903b65b92db9f43612ee
#
_cell.length_a   1.000
_cell.length_b   1.000
_cell.length_c   1.000
_cell.angle_alpha   90.00
_cell.angle_beta   90.00
_cell.angle_gamma   90.00
#
_symmetry.space_group_name_H-M   'P 1'
#
loop_
_entity.id
_entity.type
_entity.pdbx_description
1 polymer ?
#
loop_
_entity_poly.entity_id
_entity_poly.type
_entity_poly.pdbx_seq_one_letter_code
_entity_poly.pdbx_strand_id
1 'polypeptide(L)'
;MTRTSARPYGISALIIFFLVGSLISFVAGLSLLIPSAFFNGMWRLNPHGHEGLLRIGYWAVVLLISASAFCAITAVGLWRRARWGHVFAIVLIGINLFSDLINTILGTEPRALVGVPIALLIILYLLTKRIRKYFSKRQAW
;
A
#
# COMPACT_ATOMS: atom_id res chain seq x y z
N MET A 1 35.74 -6.00 -10.31
CA MET A 1 34.53 -6.82 -10.06
C MET A 1 33.42 -5.93 -9.52
N THR A 2 32.53 -5.49 -10.36
CA THR A 2 31.34 -4.77 -9.96
C THR A 2 30.40 -5.75 -9.25
N ARG A 3 30.42 -5.77 -7.92
CA ARG A 3 29.35 -6.41 -7.16
C ARG A 3 28.07 -5.66 -7.50
N THR A 4 27.32 -6.21 -8.44
CA THR A 4 25.92 -5.85 -8.60
C THR A 4 25.29 -6.05 -7.23
N SER A 5 25.01 -4.96 -6.51
CA SER A 5 24.37 -5.07 -5.22
C SER A 5 23.01 -5.72 -5.44
N ALA A 6 22.94 -7.01 -5.10
CA ALA A 6 21.71 -7.78 -5.24
C ALA A 6 20.58 -7.03 -4.53
N ARG A 7 19.40 -7.02 -5.16
CA ARG A 7 18.22 -6.38 -4.59
C ARG A 7 17.87 -7.07 -3.26
N PRO A 8 17.72 -6.33 -2.15
CA PRO A 8 17.28 -6.92 -0.90
C PRO A 8 15.92 -7.62 -1.07
N TYR A 9 15.77 -8.83 -0.57
CA TYR A 9 14.52 -9.60 -0.67
C TYR A 9 13.30 -8.84 -0.15
N GLY A 10 13.46 -8.06 0.92
CA GLY A 10 12.39 -7.22 1.46
C GLY A 10 11.89 -6.15 0.49
N ILE A 11 12.75 -5.58 -0.36
CA ILE A 11 12.34 -4.63 -1.40
C ILE A 11 11.53 -5.34 -2.47
N SER A 12 11.91 -6.55 -2.88
CA SER A 12 11.12 -7.35 -3.82
C SER A 12 9.74 -7.70 -3.25
N ALA A 13 9.68 -8.08 -1.98
CA ALA A 13 8.42 -8.33 -1.28
C ALA A 13 7.52 -7.08 -1.22
N LEU A 14 8.10 -5.89 -0.98
CA LEU A 14 7.35 -4.62 -0.98
C LEU A 14 6.83 -4.26 -2.37
N ILE A 15 7.59 -4.49 -3.42
CA ILE A 15 7.14 -4.27 -4.81
C ILE A 15 5.90 -5.13 -5.08
N ILE A 16 5.94 -6.41 -4.74
CA ILE A 16 4.81 -7.33 -4.89
C ILE A 16 3.62 -6.85 -4.04
N PHE A 17 3.86 -6.45 -2.80
CA PHE A 17 2.83 -5.93 -1.90
C PHE A 17 2.11 -4.72 -2.50
N PHE A 18 2.84 -3.74 -3.03
CA PHE A 18 2.24 -2.56 -3.66
C PHE A 18 1.53 -2.89 -4.98
N LEU A 19 2.03 -3.83 -5.78
CA LEU A 19 1.35 -4.29 -6.99
C LEU A 19 0.03 -4.99 -6.68
N VAL A 20 0.02 -5.86 -5.69
CA VAL A 20 -1.20 -6.55 -5.22
C VAL A 20 -2.17 -5.52 -4.63
N GLY A 21 -1.71 -4.59 -3.81
CA GLY A 21 -2.51 -3.50 -3.26
C GLY A 21 -3.13 -2.61 -4.35
N SER A 22 -2.35 -2.29 -5.39
CA SER A 22 -2.83 -1.56 -6.56
C SER A 22 -3.97 -2.31 -7.27
N LEU A 23 -3.78 -3.60 -7.52
CA LEU A 23 -4.77 -4.42 -8.19
C LEU A 23 -6.07 -4.54 -7.37
N ILE A 24 -5.96 -4.81 -6.07
CA ILE A 24 -7.10 -4.91 -5.16
C ILE A 24 -7.87 -3.59 -5.11
N SER A 25 -7.17 -2.46 -4.96
CA SER A 25 -7.80 -1.14 -4.91
C SER A 25 -8.48 -0.78 -6.22
N PHE A 26 -7.89 -1.14 -7.35
CA PHE A 26 -8.49 -0.94 -8.67
C PHE A 26 -9.77 -1.75 -8.85
N VAL A 27 -9.72 -3.04 -8.55
CA VAL A 27 -10.90 -3.94 -8.64
C VAL A 27 -12.00 -3.48 -7.68
N ALA A 28 -11.64 -3.08 -6.45
CA ALA A 28 -12.59 -2.54 -5.49
C ALA A 28 -13.26 -1.26 -6.01
N GLY A 29 -12.49 -0.34 -6.60
CA GLY A 29 -13.03 0.88 -7.23
C GLY A 29 -13.99 0.57 -8.36
N LEU A 30 -13.63 -0.35 -9.25
CA LEU A 30 -14.53 -0.79 -10.34
C LEU A 30 -15.79 -1.47 -9.82
N SER A 31 -15.69 -2.25 -8.75
CA SER A 31 -16.83 -2.96 -8.17
C SER A 31 -17.91 -2.03 -7.60
N LEU A 32 -17.53 -0.82 -7.20
CA LEU A 32 -18.50 0.20 -6.78
C LEU A 32 -19.21 0.88 -7.95
N LEU A 33 -18.59 0.87 -9.14
CA LEU A 33 -19.18 1.43 -10.36
C LEU A 33 -20.07 0.42 -11.09
N ILE A 34 -19.71 -0.86 -11.04
CA ILE A 34 -20.37 -1.92 -11.80
C ILE A 34 -20.94 -2.94 -10.81
N PRO A 35 -22.21 -2.83 -10.41
CA PRO A 35 -22.83 -3.83 -9.55
C PRO A 35 -22.95 -5.16 -10.29
N SER A 36 -22.27 -6.19 -9.81
CA SER A 36 -22.36 -7.55 -10.35
C SER A 36 -22.31 -8.60 -9.24
N ALA A 37 -22.86 -9.77 -9.49
CA ALA A 37 -22.86 -10.89 -8.56
C ALA A 37 -21.44 -11.34 -8.18
N PHE A 38 -20.49 -11.21 -9.11
CA PHE A 38 -19.07 -11.52 -8.88
C PHE A 38 -18.47 -10.60 -7.81
N PHE A 39 -18.69 -9.30 -7.90
CA PHE A 39 -18.18 -8.34 -6.94
C PHE A 39 -18.86 -8.44 -5.57
N ASN A 40 -20.13 -8.81 -5.53
CA ASN A 40 -20.84 -9.07 -4.28
C ASN A 40 -20.19 -10.20 -3.46
N GLY A 41 -19.68 -11.23 -4.14
CA GLY A 41 -18.91 -12.31 -3.49
C GLY A 41 -17.62 -11.79 -2.84
N MET A 42 -16.92 -10.87 -3.48
CA MET A 42 -15.71 -10.25 -2.95
C MET A 42 -16.00 -9.43 -1.67
N TRP A 43 -17.08 -8.66 -1.65
CA TRP A 43 -17.44 -7.82 -0.51
C TRP A 43 -17.93 -8.59 0.71
N ARG A 44 -18.32 -9.86 0.57
CA ARG A 44 -18.61 -10.75 1.70
C ARG A 44 -17.40 -10.95 2.61
N LEU A 45 -16.19 -10.77 2.10
CA LEU A 45 -14.96 -10.87 2.88
C LEU A 45 -14.74 -9.66 3.81
N ASN A 46 -15.29 -8.50 3.43
CA ASN A 46 -15.19 -7.27 4.22
C ASN A 46 -16.47 -6.42 4.11
N PRO A 47 -17.58 -6.84 4.75
CA PRO A 47 -18.85 -6.15 4.67
C PRO A 47 -18.80 -4.74 5.30
N HIS A 48 -18.08 -4.55 6.40
CA HIS A 48 -17.94 -3.25 7.06
C HIS A 48 -17.20 -2.24 6.19
N GLY A 49 -16.14 -2.67 5.51
CA GLY A 49 -15.43 -1.82 4.55
C GLY A 49 -16.33 -1.40 3.38
N HIS A 50 -17.15 -2.33 2.86
CA HIS A 50 -18.10 -2.05 1.79
C HIS A 50 -19.14 -0.99 2.21
N GLU A 51 -19.77 -1.17 3.37
CA GLU A 51 -20.74 -0.20 3.90
C GLU A 51 -20.12 1.19 4.12
N GLY A 52 -18.90 1.23 4.65
CA GLY A 52 -18.17 2.48 4.85
C GLY A 52 -17.91 3.21 3.52
N LEU A 53 -17.50 2.48 2.49
CA LEU A 53 -17.27 3.04 1.16
C LEU A 53 -18.56 3.51 0.48
N LEU A 54 -19.66 2.77 0.64
CA LEU A 54 -20.97 3.18 0.11
C LEU A 54 -21.48 4.47 0.73
N ARG A 55 -21.17 4.72 2.01
CA ARG A 55 -21.53 5.99 2.70
C ARG A 55 -20.80 7.20 2.12
N ILE A 56 -19.57 7.01 1.64
CA ILE A 56 -18.77 8.06 1.01
C ILE A 56 -19.24 8.32 -0.45
N GLY A 57 -19.92 7.35 -1.05
CA GLY A 57 -20.48 7.45 -2.40
C GLY A 57 -19.43 7.54 -3.49
N TYR A 58 -19.60 8.45 -4.45
CA TYR A 58 -18.69 8.61 -5.59
C TYR A 58 -17.24 8.87 -5.19
N TRP A 59 -17.01 9.58 -4.09
CA TRP A 59 -15.67 9.84 -3.56
C TRP A 59 -14.92 8.57 -3.17
N ALA A 60 -15.61 7.50 -2.79
CA ALA A 60 -14.98 6.20 -2.54
C ALA A 60 -14.31 5.65 -3.78
N VAL A 61 -14.92 5.78 -4.95
CA VAL A 61 -14.34 5.36 -6.23
C VAL A 61 -13.08 6.18 -6.52
N VAL A 62 -13.16 7.50 -6.38
CA VAL A 62 -12.01 8.40 -6.59
C VAL A 62 -10.85 8.03 -5.67
N LEU A 63 -11.13 7.78 -4.38
CA LEU A 63 -10.12 7.37 -3.39
C LEU A 63 -9.47 6.04 -3.76
N LEU A 64 -10.25 5.02 -4.13
CA LEU A 64 -9.74 3.69 -4.47
C LEU A 64 -8.92 3.70 -5.76
N ILE A 65 -9.36 4.41 -6.79
CA ILE A 65 -8.61 4.56 -8.04
C ILE A 65 -7.31 5.35 -7.80
N SER A 66 -7.37 6.42 -7.01
CA SER A 66 -6.18 7.18 -6.62
C SER A 66 -5.19 6.33 -5.83
N ALA A 67 -5.68 5.56 -4.86
CA ALA A 67 -4.85 4.64 -4.06
C ALA A 67 -4.18 3.59 -4.95
N SER A 68 -4.92 3.03 -5.92
CA SER A 68 -4.38 2.10 -6.92
C SER A 68 -3.24 2.75 -7.71
N ALA A 69 -3.43 3.96 -8.21
CA ALA A 69 -2.42 4.69 -8.98
C ALA A 69 -1.16 4.95 -8.12
N PHE A 70 -1.32 5.44 -6.89
CA PHE A 70 -0.20 5.68 -5.98
C PHE A 70 0.56 4.39 -5.63
N CYS A 71 -0.13 3.28 -5.40
CA CYS A 71 0.50 1.99 -5.18
C CYS A 71 1.30 1.53 -6.40
N ALA A 72 0.74 1.65 -7.60
CA ALA A 72 1.42 1.30 -8.84
C ALA A 72 2.68 2.16 -9.07
N ILE A 73 2.56 3.48 -8.89
CA ILE A 73 3.69 4.42 -9.00
C ILE A 73 4.77 4.08 -7.98
N THR A 74 4.39 3.78 -6.74
CA THR A 74 5.34 3.38 -5.69
C THR A 74 6.07 2.08 -6.05
N ALA A 75 5.35 1.08 -6.55
CA ALA A 75 5.95 -0.18 -6.99
C ALA A 75 6.98 0.04 -8.10
N VAL A 76 6.65 0.86 -9.09
CA VAL A 76 7.58 1.25 -10.18
C VAL A 76 8.79 2.00 -9.63
N GLY A 77 8.59 2.93 -8.71
CA GLY A 77 9.66 3.68 -8.06
C GLY A 77 10.62 2.79 -7.27
N LEU A 78 10.09 1.84 -6.51
CA LEU A 78 10.89 0.84 -5.80
C LEU A 78 11.64 -0.06 -6.76
N TRP A 79 10.99 -0.49 -7.85
CA TRP A 79 11.63 -1.30 -8.89
C TRP A 79 12.81 -0.57 -9.54
N ARG A 80 12.60 0.69 -9.91
CA ARG A 80 13.62 1.56 -10.52
C ARG A 80 14.68 2.04 -9.53
N ARG A 81 14.60 1.67 -8.26
CA ARG A 81 15.51 2.12 -7.19
C ARG A 81 15.53 3.65 -7.03
N ALA A 82 14.41 4.29 -7.33
CA ALA A 82 14.30 5.74 -7.25
C ALA A 82 14.08 6.18 -5.79
N ARG A 83 14.69 7.29 -5.39
CA ARG A 83 14.52 7.87 -4.05
C ARG A 83 13.05 8.24 -3.78
N TRP A 84 12.38 8.79 -4.79
CA TRP A 84 10.97 9.14 -4.65
C TRP A 84 10.09 7.93 -4.38
N GLY A 85 10.39 6.76 -5.00
CA GLY A 85 9.67 5.51 -4.71
C GLY A 85 9.81 5.06 -3.25
N HIS A 86 10.99 5.21 -2.68
CA HIS A 86 11.24 4.94 -1.26
C HIS A 86 10.44 5.89 -0.34
N VAL A 87 10.43 7.18 -0.66
CA VAL A 87 9.66 8.19 0.09
C VAL A 87 8.16 7.91 -0.02
N PHE A 88 7.64 7.64 -1.22
CA PHE A 88 6.24 7.29 -1.41
C PHE A 88 5.83 6.03 -0.64
N ALA A 89 6.69 5.00 -0.61
CA ALA A 89 6.43 3.80 0.17
C ALA A 89 6.28 4.13 1.68
N ILE A 90 7.16 4.94 2.23
CA ILE A 90 7.09 5.36 3.63
C ILE A 90 5.82 6.17 3.89
N VAL A 91 5.47 7.11 3.01
CA VAL A 91 4.28 7.96 3.15
C VAL A 91 3.00 7.12 3.09
N LEU A 92 2.88 6.23 2.10
CA LEU A 92 1.68 5.40 1.95
C LEU A 92 1.49 4.43 3.12
N ILE A 93 2.56 3.78 3.56
CA ILE A 93 2.50 2.88 4.73
C ILE A 93 2.25 3.68 6.00
N GLY A 94 2.81 4.89 6.12
CA GLY A 94 2.57 5.80 7.23
C GLY A 94 1.10 6.24 7.31
N ILE A 95 0.47 6.56 6.18
CA ILE A 95 -0.96 6.89 6.11
C ILE A 95 -1.80 5.67 6.53
N ASN A 96 -1.45 4.48 6.05
CA ASN A 96 -2.12 3.24 6.43
C ASN A 96 -1.99 2.96 7.94
N LEU A 97 -0.77 3.10 8.48
CA LEU A 97 -0.52 2.94 9.91
C LEU A 97 -1.37 3.89 10.74
N PHE A 98 -1.45 5.16 10.33
CA PHE A 98 -2.25 6.17 11.02
C PHE A 98 -3.74 5.85 10.97
N SER A 99 -4.23 5.41 9.80
CA SER A 99 -5.63 4.98 9.63
C SER A 99 -5.96 3.76 10.50
N ASP A 100 -5.08 2.75 10.51
CA ASP A 100 -5.25 1.54 11.32
C ASP A 100 -5.22 1.86 12.82
N LEU A 101 -4.36 2.79 13.24
CA LEU A 101 -4.28 3.24 14.62
C LEU A 101 -5.59 3.94 15.07
N ILE A 102 -6.13 4.83 14.24
CA ILE A 102 -7.42 5.48 14.52
C ILE A 102 -8.53 4.44 14.60
N ASN A 103 -8.61 3.52 13.64
CA ASN A 103 -9.63 2.46 13.63
C ASN A 103 -9.52 1.53 14.85
N THR A 104 -8.31 1.26 15.31
CA THR A 104 -8.07 0.48 16.54
C THR A 104 -8.55 1.23 17.80
N ILE A 105 -8.24 2.53 17.91
CA ILE A 105 -8.64 3.35 19.04
C ILE A 105 -10.16 3.52 19.09
N LEU A 106 -10.80 3.71 17.94
CA LEU A 106 -12.25 3.86 17.84
C LEU A 106 -13.01 2.52 17.93
N GLY A 107 -12.29 1.38 17.91
CA GLY A 107 -12.87 0.04 17.94
C GLY A 107 -13.73 -0.31 16.72
N THR A 108 -13.55 0.41 15.62
CA THR A 108 -14.35 0.24 14.39
C THR A 108 -13.97 -1.00 13.59
N GLU A 109 -12.68 -1.38 13.63
CA GLU A 109 -12.14 -2.52 12.86
C GLU A 109 -11.13 -3.31 13.70
N PRO A 110 -11.50 -4.49 14.25
CA PRO A 110 -10.57 -5.30 15.04
C PRO A 110 -9.37 -5.82 14.20
N ARG A 111 -9.51 -5.92 12.88
CA ARG A 111 -8.42 -6.32 11.98
C ARG A 111 -7.33 -5.28 11.84
N ALA A 112 -7.63 -4.00 12.09
CA ALA A 112 -6.66 -2.91 12.09
C ALA A 112 -5.56 -3.13 13.14
N LEU A 113 -5.88 -3.79 14.26
CA LEU A 113 -4.90 -4.13 15.30
C LEU A 113 -3.73 -4.98 14.76
N VAL A 114 -3.98 -5.84 13.78
CA VAL A 114 -2.93 -6.65 13.13
C VAL A 114 -2.12 -5.82 12.13
N GLY A 115 -2.76 -4.87 11.47
CA GLY A 115 -2.12 -3.97 10.48
C GLY A 115 -1.08 -3.04 11.12
N VAL A 116 -1.34 -2.54 12.33
CA VAL A 116 -0.44 -1.61 13.04
C VAL A 116 0.98 -2.16 13.22
N PRO A 117 1.22 -3.35 13.84
CA PRO A 117 2.57 -3.86 14.01
C PRO A 117 3.25 -4.19 12.68
N ILE A 118 2.50 -4.69 11.69
CA ILE A 118 3.04 -5.00 10.35
C ILE A 118 3.52 -3.71 9.66
N ALA A 119 2.71 -2.68 9.62
CA ALA A 119 3.06 -1.39 9.03
C ALA A 119 4.26 -0.74 9.74
N LEU A 120 4.31 -0.81 11.08
CA LEU A 120 5.42 -0.31 11.87
C LEU A 120 6.73 -1.03 11.54
N LEU A 121 6.71 -2.36 11.44
CA LEU A 121 7.88 -3.16 11.06
C LEU A 121 8.37 -2.81 9.65
N ILE A 122 7.46 -2.61 8.70
CA ILE A 122 7.82 -2.21 7.32
C ILE A 122 8.46 -0.83 7.31
N ILE A 123 7.92 0.14 8.06
CA ILE A 123 8.50 1.49 8.16
C ILE A 123 9.90 1.43 8.77
N LEU A 124 10.08 0.70 9.87
CA LEU A 124 11.38 0.52 10.51
C LEU A 124 12.39 -0.12 9.55
N TYR A 125 11.96 -1.12 8.77
CA TYR A 125 12.78 -1.75 7.74
C TYR A 125 13.21 -0.74 6.67
N LEU A 126 12.29 0.08 6.15
CA LEU A 126 12.55 1.10 5.14
C LEU A 126 13.48 2.22 5.65
N LEU A 127 13.47 2.50 6.95
CA LEU A 127 14.31 3.51 7.58
C LEU A 127 15.71 2.99 7.93
N THR A 128 16.00 1.70 7.81
CA THR A 128 17.32 1.15 8.09
C THR A 128 18.39 1.78 7.18
N LYS A 129 19.59 2.00 7.74
CA LYS A 129 20.73 2.59 7.01
C LYS A 129 21.08 1.80 5.75
N ARG A 130 20.89 0.46 5.76
CA ARG A 130 21.14 -0.43 4.62
C ARG A 130 20.22 -0.10 3.44
N ILE A 131 18.93 0.05 3.70
CA ILE A 131 17.91 0.36 2.68
C ILE A 131 18.07 1.80 2.18
N ARG A 132 18.28 2.75 3.07
CA ARG A 132 18.52 4.14 2.68
C ARG A 132 19.75 4.27 1.76
N LYS A 133 20.83 3.57 2.05
CA LYS A 133 22.03 3.53 1.18
C LYS A 133 21.75 2.88 -0.17
N TYR A 134 20.88 1.85 -0.21
CA TYR A 134 20.50 1.18 -1.45
C TYR A 134 19.83 2.13 -2.44
N PHE A 135 18.96 3.02 -1.97
CA PHE A 135 18.31 4.03 -2.80
C PHE A 135 19.16 5.28 -3.05
N SER A 136 20.14 5.55 -2.17
CA SER A 136 21.03 6.70 -2.31
C SER A 136 22.12 6.53 -3.38
N LYS A 137 22.63 5.30 -3.56
CA LYS A 137 23.77 5.03 -4.44
C LYS A 137 23.54 5.29 -5.93
N ARG A 138 22.30 5.41 -6.38
CA ARG A 138 21.98 5.59 -7.80
C ARG A 138 21.89 7.05 -8.26
N GLN A 139 22.05 8.00 -7.36
CA GLN A 139 21.99 9.43 -7.69
C GLN A 139 23.37 10.14 -7.66
N ALA A 140 24.42 9.37 -7.63
CA ALA A 140 25.77 9.94 -7.76
C ALA A 140 26.12 10.09 -9.24
N TRP A 141 25.53 11.10 -9.86
CA TRP A 141 25.95 11.59 -11.16
C TRP A 141 25.56 13.02 -11.39
#